data_8ce26fd9553afa990a59aa0829e2a66e
#
_entry.id   8ce26fd9553afa990a59aa0829e2a66e
#
_cell.length_a   1.000
_cell.length_b   1.000
_cell.length_c   1.000
_cell.angle_alpha   90.00
_cell.angle_beta   90.00
_cell.angle_gamma   90.00
#
_symmetry.space_group_name_H-M   'P 1'
#
loop_
_entity.id
_entity.type
_entity.pdbx_description
1 polymer ?
#
loop_
_entity_poly.entity_id
_entity_poly.type
_entity_poly.pdbx_seq_one_letter_code
_entity_poly.pdbx_strand_id
1 'polypeptide(L)'
;MNKTRRNYTPDELARLHIELYDILGETIRVCEQNNLRYFLIGGTAIGALYDNGILPWDDDIDIGMPRKDYEQFLKLAPTCLKSQYFLSCVETDPKTPYYFAKVRKNGTLFKEEIFSEIKMHQGIFIDVFPFDKIPQNKQLRAIHRGVVNFLKCCLLGKEIWLWRYCGTPAIENPSKRGFLPCLLNKIVDVVVPKIIIYKMMKGVQGAFNGGASPYYNNVVTKTDVILESEINNGVEVLFGSLKAKVPQHLERFLRRNYPQLHRFTPEEQAKISNHCPLVLQFSDTKKPLTE
;
A
#
# COMPACT_ATOMS: atom_id res chain seq x y z
N MET A 1 -2.61 -24.06 -16.04
CA MET A 1 -1.44 -23.45 -16.70
C MET A 1 -0.62 -22.76 -15.61
N ASN A 2 0.58 -23.26 -15.32
CA ASN A 2 1.51 -22.53 -14.44
C ASN A 2 1.89 -21.23 -15.16
N LYS A 3 1.30 -20.11 -14.74
CA LYS A 3 1.75 -18.81 -15.20
C LYS A 3 3.11 -18.56 -14.55
N THR A 4 4.14 -18.64 -15.36
CA THR A 4 5.50 -18.25 -14.99
C THR A 4 5.45 -16.79 -14.55
N ARG A 5 5.66 -16.54 -13.26
CA ARG A 5 5.88 -15.18 -12.74
C ARG A 5 7.04 -14.59 -13.52
N ARG A 6 6.87 -13.39 -14.07
CA ARG A 6 7.97 -12.67 -14.67
C ARG A 6 8.97 -12.33 -13.56
N ASN A 7 10.15 -12.92 -13.60
CA ASN A 7 11.24 -12.48 -12.75
C ASN A 7 11.85 -11.21 -13.35
N TYR A 8 12.12 -10.22 -12.52
CA TYR A 8 12.87 -9.04 -12.94
C TYR A 8 14.29 -9.45 -13.34
N THR A 9 14.82 -8.84 -14.40
CA THR A 9 16.27 -8.83 -14.57
C THR A 9 16.90 -7.89 -13.53
N PRO A 10 18.17 -8.07 -13.16
CA PRO A 10 18.85 -7.16 -12.24
C PRO A 10 18.77 -5.69 -12.69
N ASP A 11 18.89 -5.44 -13.99
CA ASP A 11 18.81 -4.09 -14.56
C ASP A 11 17.40 -3.50 -14.46
N GLU A 12 16.36 -4.31 -14.71
CA GLU A 12 14.95 -3.88 -14.55
C GLU A 12 14.67 -3.49 -13.10
N LEU A 13 15.12 -4.29 -12.13
CA LEU A 13 14.90 -4.05 -10.72
C LEU A 13 15.68 -2.81 -10.24
N ALA A 14 16.93 -2.67 -10.66
CA ALA A 14 17.73 -1.47 -10.36
C ALA A 14 17.10 -0.18 -10.90
N ARG A 15 16.57 -0.21 -12.14
CA ARG A 15 15.83 0.92 -12.71
C ARG A 15 14.53 1.19 -11.96
N LEU A 16 13.80 0.15 -11.57
CA LEU A 16 12.58 0.29 -10.76
C LEU A 16 12.89 0.96 -9.43
N HIS A 17 13.96 0.55 -8.74
CA HIS A 17 14.38 1.20 -7.49
C HIS A 17 14.68 2.69 -7.67
N ILE A 18 15.30 3.11 -8.78
CA ILE A 18 15.53 4.53 -9.08
C ILE A 18 14.20 5.28 -9.17
N GLU A 19 13.21 4.72 -9.87
CA GLU A 19 11.87 5.33 -9.99
C GLU A 19 11.13 5.39 -8.63
N LEU A 20 11.24 4.33 -7.83
CA LEU A 20 10.64 4.28 -6.50
C LEU A 20 11.25 5.32 -5.55
N TYR A 21 12.57 5.48 -5.54
CA TYR A 21 13.24 6.54 -4.78
C TYR A 21 12.82 7.95 -5.24
N ASP A 22 12.66 8.16 -6.53
CA ASP A 22 12.21 9.45 -7.09
C ASP A 22 10.78 9.78 -6.62
N ILE A 23 9.86 8.83 -6.66
CA ILE A 23 8.50 9.00 -6.17
C ILE A 23 8.48 9.21 -4.65
N LEU A 24 9.27 8.45 -3.90
CA LEU A 24 9.38 8.59 -2.45
C LEU A 24 9.92 9.98 -2.08
N GLY A 25 10.98 10.44 -2.75
CA GLY A 25 11.56 11.76 -2.51
C GLY A 25 10.56 12.89 -2.71
N GLU A 26 9.75 12.83 -3.76
CA GLU A 26 8.67 13.80 -3.99
C GLU A 26 7.58 13.71 -2.92
N THR A 27 7.21 12.50 -2.52
CA THR A 27 6.21 12.28 -1.46
C THR A 27 6.70 12.83 -0.12
N ILE A 28 7.96 12.59 0.24
CA ILE A 28 8.62 13.15 1.43
C ILE A 28 8.59 14.67 1.37
N ARG A 29 8.97 15.29 0.23
CA ARG A 29 8.94 16.74 0.05
C ARG A 29 7.55 17.32 0.36
N VAL A 30 6.49 16.70 -0.19
CA VAL A 30 5.11 17.15 0.07
C VAL A 30 4.76 17.02 1.55
N CYS A 31 5.15 15.91 2.20
CA CYS A 31 4.90 15.70 3.62
C CYS A 31 5.60 16.73 4.49
N GLU A 32 6.89 16.99 4.25
CA GLU A 32 7.69 17.91 5.04
C GLU A 32 7.23 19.37 4.90
N GLN A 33 6.96 19.81 3.66
CA GLN A 33 6.47 21.16 3.40
C GLN A 33 5.11 21.45 4.05
N ASN A 34 4.33 20.41 4.35
CA ASN A 34 3.01 20.54 4.95
C ASN A 34 2.94 19.99 6.39
N ASN A 35 4.08 19.67 7.01
CA ASN A 35 4.17 19.12 8.38
C ASN A 35 3.31 17.87 8.58
N LEU A 36 3.24 16.99 7.57
CA LEU A 36 2.51 15.72 7.64
C LEU A 36 3.42 14.61 8.19
N ARG A 37 2.90 13.85 9.14
CA ARG A 37 3.61 12.68 9.67
C ARG A 37 3.44 11.51 8.72
N TYR A 38 4.53 10.86 8.43
CA TYR A 38 4.60 9.58 7.70
C TYR A 38 5.68 8.71 8.32
N PHE A 39 5.68 7.43 8.02
CA PHE A 39 6.70 6.46 8.43
C PHE A 39 6.73 5.27 7.47
N LEU A 40 7.93 4.70 7.29
CA LEU A 40 8.09 3.47 6.51
C LEU A 40 7.47 2.29 7.25
N ILE A 41 6.87 1.34 6.53
CA ILE A 41 6.21 0.14 7.07
C ILE A 41 6.62 -1.11 6.28
N GLY A 42 6.20 -2.28 6.75
CA GLY A 42 6.34 -3.54 6.02
C GLY A 42 7.77 -3.88 5.61
N GLY A 43 7.93 -4.39 4.39
CA GLY A 43 9.21 -4.68 3.74
C GLY A 43 10.12 -3.46 3.65
N THR A 44 9.55 -2.30 3.37
CA THR A 44 10.28 -1.03 3.30
C THR A 44 10.95 -0.67 4.63
N ALA A 45 10.25 -0.86 5.76
CA ALA A 45 10.83 -0.63 7.09
C ALA A 45 11.90 -1.68 7.45
N ILE A 46 11.75 -2.92 6.98
CA ILE A 46 12.77 -3.97 7.13
C ILE A 46 14.02 -3.59 6.31
N GLY A 47 13.85 -3.11 5.09
CA GLY A 47 14.93 -2.61 4.24
C GLY A 47 15.66 -1.42 4.87
N ALA A 48 14.93 -0.50 5.51
CA ALA A 48 15.54 0.60 6.26
C ALA A 48 16.41 0.11 7.42
N LEU A 49 16.03 -1.01 8.08
CA LEU A 49 16.79 -1.56 9.19
C LEU A 49 18.07 -2.29 8.74
N TYR A 50 17.99 -3.09 7.66
CA TYR A 50 19.06 -4.02 7.30
C TYR A 50 19.93 -3.54 6.14
N ASP A 51 19.37 -2.78 5.20
CA ASP A 51 20.02 -2.44 3.95
C ASP A 51 20.14 -0.92 3.71
N ASN A 52 19.65 -0.10 4.66
CA ASN A 52 19.54 1.37 4.52
C ASN A 52 18.87 1.79 3.20
N GLY A 53 17.89 1.00 2.72
CA GLY A 53 17.23 1.21 1.45
C GLY A 53 16.16 0.18 1.16
N ILE A 54 15.70 0.12 -0.09
CA ILE A 54 14.79 -0.92 -0.57
C ILE A 54 15.50 -2.27 -0.48
N LEU A 55 14.78 -3.32 -0.02
CA LEU A 55 15.32 -4.67 -0.04
C LEU A 55 15.70 -5.05 -1.48
N PRO A 56 16.87 -5.70 -1.72
CA PRO A 56 17.38 -5.92 -3.08
C PRO A 56 16.45 -6.66 -4.05
N TRP A 57 15.46 -7.37 -3.54
CA TRP A 57 14.48 -8.17 -4.31
C TRP A 57 13.07 -7.58 -4.30
N ASP A 58 12.85 -6.46 -3.58
CA ASP A 58 11.54 -5.83 -3.43
C ASP A 58 11.23 -4.91 -4.60
N ASP A 59 9.96 -4.76 -4.93
CA ASP A 59 9.50 -4.02 -6.10
C ASP A 59 8.49 -2.90 -5.76
N ASP A 60 8.35 -2.57 -4.47
CA ASP A 60 7.50 -1.50 -3.97
C ASP A 60 8.09 -0.74 -2.80
N ILE A 61 7.43 0.35 -2.42
CA ILE A 61 7.66 1.12 -1.20
C ILE A 61 6.32 1.37 -0.53
N ASP A 62 6.27 1.09 0.76
CA ASP A 62 5.11 1.27 1.61
C ASP A 62 5.35 2.33 2.68
N ILE A 63 4.46 3.34 2.75
CA ILE A 63 4.45 4.30 3.84
C ILE A 63 3.11 4.31 4.57
N GLY A 64 3.15 4.51 5.87
CA GLY A 64 1.98 4.71 6.72
C GLY A 64 1.84 6.17 7.13
N MET A 65 0.61 6.64 7.24
CA MET A 65 0.27 7.96 7.77
C MET A 65 -0.85 7.87 8.80
N PRO A 66 -0.79 8.56 9.96
CA PRO A 66 -1.95 8.70 10.81
C PRO A 66 -3.14 9.27 10.03
N ARG A 67 -4.35 8.82 10.31
CA ARG A 67 -5.57 9.20 9.54
C ARG A 67 -5.68 10.70 9.27
N LYS A 68 -5.42 11.54 10.25
CA LYS A 68 -5.49 13.00 10.09
C LYS A 68 -4.52 13.50 9.04
N ASP A 69 -3.27 13.04 9.10
CA ASP A 69 -2.22 13.44 8.15
C ASP A 69 -2.50 12.86 6.77
N TYR A 70 -2.98 11.61 6.69
CA TYR A 70 -3.40 10.98 5.45
C TYR A 70 -4.53 11.75 4.72
N GLU A 71 -5.58 12.14 5.45
CA GLU A 71 -6.67 12.93 4.88
C GLU A 71 -6.21 14.30 4.39
N GLN A 72 -5.26 14.91 5.10
CA GLN A 72 -4.66 16.17 4.68
C GLN A 72 -3.77 15.97 3.46
N PHE A 73 -2.98 14.88 3.41
CA PHE A 73 -2.21 14.50 2.25
C PHE A 73 -3.08 14.32 1.00
N LEU A 74 -4.20 13.58 1.10
CA LEU A 74 -5.12 13.42 -0.04
C LEU A 74 -5.66 14.73 -0.60
N LYS A 75 -5.84 15.75 0.25
CA LYS A 75 -6.33 17.08 -0.17
C LYS A 75 -5.23 17.92 -0.83
N LEU A 76 -4.01 17.84 -0.32
CA LEU A 76 -2.91 18.70 -0.73
C LEU A 76 -2.13 18.12 -1.92
N ALA A 77 -1.92 16.81 -1.96
CA ALA A 77 -1.07 16.17 -2.95
C ALA A 77 -1.46 16.48 -4.41
N PRO A 78 -2.75 16.55 -4.81
CA PRO A 78 -3.10 16.88 -6.20
C PRO A 78 -2.55 18.24 -6.68
N THR A 79 -2.32 19.18 -5.79
CA THR A 79 -1.81 20.51 -6.12
C THR A 79 -0.33 20.71 -5.75
N CYS A 80 0.19 19.90 -4.81
CA CYS A 80 1.56 20.03 -4.31
C CYS A 80 2.54 19.12 -5.04
N LEU A 81 2.08 17.99 -5.58
CA LEU A 81 2.92 17.10 -6.39
C LEU A 81 3.32 17.80 -7.70
N LYS A 82 4.57 17.60 -8.13
CA LYS A 82 5.01 18.03 -9.45
C LYS A 82 4.22 17.29 -10.53
N SER A 83 4.10 17.89 -11.72
CA SER A 83 3.28 17.39 -12.85
C SER A 83 3.64 15.98 -13.32
N GLN A 84 4.84 15.50 -13.04
CA GLN A 84 5.28 14.14 -13.37
C GLN A 84 4.71 13.07 -12.42
N TYR A 85 3.97 13.45 -11.38
CA TYR A 85 3.36 12.52 -10.43
C TYR A 85 1.85 12.69 -10.39
N PHE A 86 1.18 11.61 -10.04
CA PHE A 86 -0.27 11.53 -9.94
C PHE A 86 -0.67 10.86 -8.62
N LEU A 87 -1.58 11.48 -7.87
CA LEU A 87 -2.20 10.85 -6.70
C LEU A 87 -3.36 9.97 -7.18
N SER A 88 -3.22 8.65 -7.10
CA SER A 88 -4.29 7.69 -7.37
C SER A 88 -4.97 7.29 -6.07
N CYS A 89 -6.21 7.73 -5.90
CA CYS A 89 -7.11 7.35 -4.80
C CYS A 89 -8.55 7.35 -5.33
N VAL A 90 -9.53 6.93 -4.53
CA VAL A 90 -10.92 6.82 -5.00
C VAL A 90 -11.49 8.15 -5.51
N GLU A 91 -11.02 9.28 -4.98
CA GLU A 91 -11.46 10.61 -5.36
C GLU A 91 -10.86 11.10 -6.69
N THR A 92 -9.61 10.77 -6.98
CA THR A 92 -8.87 11.24 -8.18
C THR A 92 -8.83 10.20 -9.28
N ASP A 93 -8.97 8.93 -8.94
CA ASP A 93 -8.96 7.77 -9.83
C ASP A 93 -10.12 6.81 -9.46
N PRO A 94 -11.37 7.15 -9.84
CA PRO A 94 -12.56 6.44 -9.35
C PRO A 94 -12.59 4.94 -9.66
N LYS A 95 -11.78 4.49 -10.63
CA LYS A 95 -11.67 3.07 -10.99
C LYS A 95 -10.63 2.32 -10.17
N THR A 96 -9.81 3.00 -9.33
CA THR A 96 -8.84 2.33 -8.48
C THR A 96 -9.52 1.32 -7.54
N PRO A 97 -9.06 0.07 -7.45
CA PRO A 97 -9.64 -0.93 -6.56
C PRO A 97 -9.17 -0.78 -5.10
N TYR A 98 -8.23 0.12 -4.87
CA TYR A 98 -7.56 0.25 -3.57
C TYR A 98 -8.34 1.16 -2.61
N TYR A 99 -8.28 0.83 -1.31
CA TYR A 99 -8.84 1.64 -0.23
C TYR A 99 -7.84 2.67 0.33
N PHE A 100 -6.62 2.62 -0.16
CA PHE A 100 -5.49 3.48 0.18
C PHE A 100 -5.02 4.22 -1.07
N ALA A 101 -4.18 5.21 -0.89
CA ALA A 101 -3.66 5.99 -2.01
C ALA A 101 -2.34 5.40 -2.55
N LYS A 102 -2.08 5.67 -3.82
CA LYS A 102 -0.79 5.45 -4.47
C LYS A 102 -0.30 6.78 -5.04
N VAL A 103 0.96 7.10 -4.84
CA VAL A 103 1.62 8.16 -5.63
C VAL A 103 2.27 7.48 -6.81
N ARG A 104 1.85 7.87 -8.02
CA ARG A 104 2.26 7.22 -9.28
C ARG A 104 3.08 8.16 -10.15
N LYS A 105 3.99 7.63 -10.95
CA LYS A 105 4.78 8.39 -11.90
C LYS A 105 4.13 8.37 -13.28
N ASN A 106 3.86 9.55 -13.85
CA ASN A 106 3.34 9.73 -15.19
C ASN A 106 4.37 9.28 -16.25
N GLY A 107 3.90 8.78 -17.38
CA GLY A 107 4.78 8.31 -18.46
C GLY A 107 5.47 6.98 -18.19
N THR A 108 5.17 6.32 -17.05
CA THR A 108 5.64 4.96 -16.73
C THR A 108 4.48 3.98 -16.74
N LEU A 109 4.78 2.68 -16.76
CA LEU A 109 3.76 1.64 -16.68
C LEU A 109 4.24 0.51 -15.76
N PHE A 110 3.40 0.14 -14.79
CA PHE A 110 3.54 -0.99 -13.89
C PHE A 110 2.20 -1.72 -13.85
N LYS A 111 1.99 -2.62 -14.82
CA LYS A 111 0.69 -3.22 -15.07
C LYS A 111 0.58 -4.59 -14.43
N GLU A 112 -0.03 -4.65 -13.24
CA GLU A 112 -0.29 -5.91 -12.53
C GLU A 112 -1.36 -6.73 -13.25
N GLU A 113 -1.20 -8.05 -13.30
CA GLU A 113 -2.11 -8.97 -14.02
C GLU A 113 -3.57 -8.83 -13.59
N ILE A 114 -3.81 -8.81 -12.27
CA ILE A 114 -5.16 -8.76 -11.69
C ILE A 114 -5.89 -7.48 -12.07
N PHE A 115 -5.16 -6.38 -12.19
CA PHE A 115 -5.71 -5.04 -12.46
C PHE A 115 -5.50 -4.58 -13.90
N SER A 116 -5.01 -5.45 -14.76
CA SER A 116 -4.55 -5.09 -16.12
C SER A 116 -5.66 -4.50 -17.01
N GLU A 117 -6.93 -4.84 -16.79
CA GLU A 117 -8.06 -4.36 -17.57
C GLU A 117 -8.80 -3.19 -16.92
N ILE A 118 -8.42 -2.81 -15.71
CA ILE A 118 -9.03 -1.66 -15.03
C ILE A 118 -8.53 -0.37 -15.67
N LYS A 119 -9.47 0.49 -16.05
CA LYS A 119 -9.17 1.82 -16.60
C LYS A 119 -8.81 2.80 -15.47
N MET A 120 -7.66 2.58 -14.85
CA MET A 120 -7.06 3.43 -13.83
C MET A 120 -5.65 3.83 -14.24
N HIS A 121 -5.05 4.78 -13.54
CA HIS A 121 -3.64 5.10 -13.73
C HIS A 121 -2.77 3.89 -13.33
N GLN A 122 -1.89 3.43 -14.20
CA GLN A 122 -1.07 2.23 -13.98
C GLN A 122 0.45 2.53 -14.03
N GLY A 123 0.87 3.74 -13.68
CA GLY A 123 2.29 4.09 -13.55
C GLY A 123 2.97 3.41 -12.37
N ILE A 124 4.31 3.37 -12.38
CA ILE A 124 5.13 2.96 -11.23
C ILE A 124 4.70 3.79 -10.01
N PHE A 125 4.69 3.18 -8.81
CA PHE A 125 4.02 3.76 -7.65
C PHE A 125 4.73 3.44 -6.34
N ILE A 126 4.40 4.23 -5.32
CA ILE A 126 4.53 3.86 -3.91
C ILE A 126 3.16 3.84 -3.25
N ASP A 127 3.01 3.05 -2.19
CA ASP A 127 1.77 2.89 -1.45
C ASP A 127 1.74 3.78 -0.21
N VAL A 128 0.60 4.46 -0.02
CA VAL A 128 0.35 5.36 1.12
C VAL A 128 -0.86 4.85 1.90
N PHE A 129 -0.61 4.26 3.06
CA PHE A 129 -1.65 3.64 3.89
C PHE A 129 -2.15 4.56 5.00
N PRO A 130 -3.48 4.68 5.17
CA PRO A 130 -4.04 5.30 6.36
C PRO A 130 -3.85 4.40 7.59
N PHE A 131 -3.46 4.99 8.71
CA PHE A 131 -3.35 4.31 10.00
C PHE A 131 -4.34 4.91 10.98
N ASP A 132 -5.19 4.05 11.53
CA ASP A 132 -6.25 4.40 12.46
C ASP A 132 -6.00 3.77 13.83
N LYS A 133 -6.54 4.38 14.89
CA LYS A 133 -6.53 3.74 16.22
C LYS A 133 -7.33 2.45 16.20
N ILE A 134 -6.79 1.43 16.83
CA ILE A 134 -7.41 0.10 16.93
C ILE A 134 -7.73 -0.24 18.38
N PRO A 135 -8.79 -1.04 18.63
CA PRO A 135 -9.15 -1.46 19.98
C PRO A 135 -8.00 -2.15 20.71
N GLN A 136 -7.86 -1.90 22.03
CA GLN A 136 -6.92 -2.66 22.89
C GLN A 136 -7.39 -4.11 23.08
N ASN A 137 -8.70 -4.32 23.22
CA ASN A 137 -9.29 -5.64 23.34
C ASN A 137 -9.09 -6.44 22.04
N LYS A 138 -8.45 -7.61 22.14
CA LYS A 138 -8.08 -8.45 21.01
C LYS A 138 -9.30 -8.99 20.23
N GLN A 139 -10.39 -9.32 20.92
CA GLN A 139 -11.61 -9.84 20.29
C GLN A 139 -12.30 -8.73 19.49
N LEU A 140 -12.48 -7.55 20.10
CA LEU A 140 -13.06 -6.39 19.43
C LEU A 140 -12.19 -5.96 18.22
N ARG A 141 -10.86 -6.01 18.35
CA ARG A 141 -9.94 -5.77 17.24
C ARG A 141 -10.11 -6.78 16.10
N ALA A 142 -10.34 -8.05 16.41
CA ALA A 142 -10.57 -9.08 15.42
C ALA A 142 -11.90 -8.84 14.66
N ILE A 143 -12.96 -8.48 15.38
CA ILE A 143 -14.26 -8.13 14.77
C ILE A 143 -14.10 -6.89 13.88
N HIS A 144 -13.49 -5.82 14.41
CA HIS A 144 -13.24 -4.58 13.67
C HIS A 144 -12.51 -4.86 12.34
N ARG A 145 -11.41 -5.63 12.40
CA ARG A 145 -10.67 -6.05 11.20
C ARG A 145 -11.52 -6.89 10.26
N GLY A 146 -12.35 -7.79 10.79
CA GLY A 146 -13.27 -8.62 10.00
C GLY A 146 -14.23 -7.78 9.17
N VAL A 147 -14.85 -6.77 9.79
CA VAL A 147 -15.77 -5.84 9.11
C VAL A 147 -15.03 -5.03 8.04
N VAL A 148 -13.85 -4.48 8.36
CA VAL A 148 -13.04 -3.71 7.39
C VAL A 148 -12.63 -4.59 6.21
N ASN A 149 -12.18 -5.83 6.45
CA ASN A 149 -11.82 -6.75 5.37
C ASN A 149 -13.03 -7.17 4.51
N PHE A 150 -14.21 -7.29 5.10
CA PHE A 150 -15.45 -7.52 4.34
C PHE A 150 -15.72 -6.33 3.40
N LEU A 151 -15.68 -5.10 3.91
CA LEU A 151 -15.88 -3.89 3.10
C LEU A 151 -14.80 -3.73 2.03
N LYS A 152 -13.54 -4.09 2.34
CA LYS A 152 -12.47 -4.16 1.34
C LYS A 152 -12.80 -5.13 0.22
N CYS A 153 -13.31 -6.32 0.54
CA CYS A 153 -13.73 -7.29 -0.49
C CYS A 153 -14.88 -6.75 -1.35
N CYS A 154 -15.85 -6.05 -0.73
CA CYS A 154 -16.91 -5.37 -1.46
C CYS A 154 -16.38 -4.29 -2.40
N LEU A 155 -15.40 -3.48 -1.93
CA LEU A 155 -14.77 -2.43 -2.72
C LEU A 155 -14.00 -2.99 -3.92
N LEU A 156 -13.19 -4.04 -3.70
CA LEU A 156 -12.49 -4.77 -4.75
C LEU A 156 -13.46 -5.37 -5.78
N GLY A 157 -14.57 -5.95 -5.30
CA GLY A 157 -15.58 -6.57 -6.13
C GLY A 157 -16.27 -5.62 -7.11
N LYS A 158 -16.17 -4.29 -6.88
CA LYS A 158 -16.69 -3.29 -7.82
C LYS A 158 -15.89 -3.19 -9.11
N GLU A 159 -14.59 -3.45 -9.07
CA GLU A 159 -13.69 -3.28 -10.21
C GLU A 159 -13.21 -4.62 -10.79
N ILE A 160 -13.22 -5.67 -9.97
CA ILE A 160 -12.78 -7.01 -10.36
C ILE A 160 -13.95 -7.96 -10.23
N TRP A 161 -14.31 -8.63 -11.33
CA TRP A 161 -15.26 -9.72 -11.26
C TRP A 161 -14.74 -10.80 -10.31
N LEU A 162 -15.55 -11.15 -9.32
CA LEU A 162 -15.17 -12.09 -8.24
C LEU A 162 -14.64 -13.44 -8.74
N TRP A 163 -15.09 -13.91 -9.89
CA TRP A 163 -14.57 -15.14 -10.48
C TRP A 163 -13.10 -15.00 -10.92
N ARG A 164 -12.65 -13.81 -11.37
CA ARG A 164 -11.23 -13.53 -11.67
C ARG A 164 -10.40 -13.55 -10.39
N TYR A 165 -10.92 -12.97 -9.33
CA TYR A 165 -10.25 -12.93 -8.02
C TYR A 165 -10.22 -14.32 -7.37
N CYS A 166 -11.27 -15.14 -7.55
CA CYS A 166 -11.34 -16.52 -7.06
C CYS A 166 -10.56 -17.53 -7.92
N GLY A 167 -10.24 -17.19 -9.16
CA GLY A 167 -9.53 -18.06 -10.12
C GLY A 167 -8.03 -17.83 -10.24
N THR A 168 -7.45 -16.85 -9.56
CA THR A 168 -6.02 -16.58 -9.62
C THR A 168 -5.23 -17.39 -8.60
N PRO A 169 -4.07 -17.97 -8.98
CA PRO A 169 -3.23 -18.75 -8.06
C PRO A 169 -2.70 -17.98 -6.85
N ALA A 170 -2.70 -16.64 -6.90
CA ALA A 170 -2.28 -15.78 -5.80
C ALA A 170 -3.23 -15.81 -4.60
N ILE A 171 -4.41 -16.40 -4.73
CA ILE A 171 -5.34 -16.63 -3.62
C ILE A 171 -5.38 -18.12 -3.36
N GLU A 172 -4.47 -18.60 -2.57
CA GLU A 172 -4.49 -19.95 -2.04
C GLU A 172 -5.85 -20.23 -1.37
N ASN A 173 -6.66 -21.11 -1.97
CA ASN A 173 -7.96 -21.61 -1.55
C ASN A 173 -9.20 -20.73 -1.80
N PRO A 174 -9.66 -20.60 -3.06
CA PRO A 174 -11.01 -20.12 -3.38
C PRO A 174 -12.13 -21.02 -2.85
N SER A 175 -11.86 -22.31 -2.65
CA SER A 175 -12.83 -23.30 -2.17
C SER A 175 -13.30 -23.11 -0.72
N LYS A 176 -12.62 -22.27 0.07
CA LYS A 176 -13.02 -21.96 1.46
C LYS A 176 -14.00 -20.79 1.60
N ARG A 177 -14.26 -20.04 0.53
CA ARG A 177 -15.28 -18.99 0.53
C ARG A 177 -16.59 -19.57 0.02
N GLY A 178 -17.51 -19.88 0.92
CA GLY A 178 -18.82 -20.45 0.58
C GLY A 178 -19.58 -19.60 -0.46
N PHE A 179 -20.52 -20.25 -1.18
CA PHE A 179 -21.38 -19.64 -2.20
C PHE A 179 -22.12 -18.38 -1.70
N LEU A 180 -22.53 -18.36 -0.43
CA LEU A 180 -23.30 -17.26 0.16
C LEU A 180 -22.53 -15.93 0.23
N PRO A 181 -21.26 -15.86 0.67
CA PRO A 181 -20.47 -14.62 0.59
C PRO A 181 -20.29 -14.10 -0.84
N CYS A 182 -20.13 -14.97 -1.81
CA CYS A 182 -20.00 -14.58 -3.22
C CYS A 182 -21.31 -13.99 -3.77
N LEU A 183 -22.45 -14.57 -3.41
CA LEU A 183 -23.77 -14.09 -3.81
C LEU A 183 -24.09 -12.73 -3.15
N LEU A 184 -23.86 -12.59 -1.85
CA LEU A 184 -24.05 -11.33 -1.12
C LEU A 184 -23.16 -10.21 -1.71
N ASN A 185 -21.94 -10.53 -2.05
CA ASN A 185 -21.03 -9.56 -2.66
C ASN A 185 -21.52 -9.11 -4.05
N LYS A 186 -22.10 -10.03 -4.84
CA LYS A 186 -22.69 -9.70 -6.14
C LYS A 186 -23.92 -8.80 -6.02
N ILE A 187 -24.76 -9.03 -4.99
CA ILE A 187 -25.91 -8.19 -4.70
C ILE A 187 -25.45 -6.78 -4.28
N VAL A 188 -24.48 -6.70 -3.37
CA VAL A 188 -23.88 -5.41 -2.94
C VAL A 188 -23.23 -4.68 -4.11
N ASP A 189 -22.62 -5.43 -5.04
CA ASP A 189 -22.00 -4.85 -6.22
C ASP A 189 -23.00 -4.13 -7.12
N VAL A 190 -24.17 -4.67 -7.33
CA VAL A 190 -25.21 -4.07 -8.17
C VAL A 190 -25.92 -2.90 -7.46
N VAL A 191 -26.18 -3.02 -6.16
CA VAL A 191 -27.10 -2.14 -5.43
C VAL A 191 -26.40 -0.94 -4.78
N VAL A 192 -25.16 -1.09 -4.30
CA VAL A 192 -24.48 -0.05 -3.50
C VAL A 192 -23.39 0.64 -4.32
N PRO A 193 -23.44 1.97 -4.54
CA PRO A 193 -22.38 2.71 -5.21
C PRO A 193 -21.02 2.55 -4.50
N LYS A 194 -19.94 2.41 -5.27
CA LYS A 194 -18.57 2.23 -4.77
C LYS A 194 -18.17 3.27 -3.73
N ILE A 195 -18.50 4.54 -3.98
CA ILE A 195 -18.18 5.64 -3.07
C ILE A 195 -18.84 5.48 -1.69
N ILE A 196 -20.01 4.86 -1.63
CA ILE A 196 -20.69 4.57 -0.36
C ILE A 196 -19.94 3.49 0.41
N ILE A 197 -19.53 2.40 -0.26
CA ILE A 197 -18.73 1.32 0.34
C ILE A 197 -17.41 1.90 0.87
N TYR A 198 -16.74 2.74 0.08
CA TYR A 198 -15.50 3.39 0.47
C TYR A 198 -15.69 4.29 1.72
N LYS A 199 -16.73 5.13 1.74
CA LYS A 199 -17.06 5.97 2.90
C LYS A 199 -17.38 5.14 4.14
N MET A 200 -18.15 4.04 3.99
CA MET A 200 -18.43 3.11 5.09
C MET A 200 -17.14 2.48 5.62
N MET A 201 -16.29 1.99 4.73
CA MET A 201 -14.99 1.40 5.11
C MET A 201 -14.13 2.41 5.88
N LYS A 202 -14.01 3.62 5.37
CA LYS A 202 -13.28 4.72 6.01
C LYS A 202 -13.87 5.06 7.40
N GLY A 203 -15.19 5.11 7.52
CA GLY A 203 -15.87 5.33 8.80
C GLY A 203 -15.60 4.21 9.81
N VAL A 204 -15.69 2.95 9.37
CA VAL A 204 -15.39 1.78 10.22
C VAL A 204 -13.90 1.74 10.61
N GLN A 205 -12.96 2.01 9.68
CA GLN A 205 -11.54 2.10 10.01
C GLN A 205 -11.28 3.13 11.11
N GLY A 206 -11.87 4.33 11.00
CA GLY A 206 -11.68 5.42 11.93
C GLY A 206 -12.54 5.38 13.21
N ALA A 207 -13.36 4.34 13.39
CA ALA A 207 -14.35 4.27 14.50
C ALA A 207 -13.72 4.41 15.90
N PHE A 208 -12.46 4.09 16.07
CA PHE A 208 -11.75 4.16 17.36
C PHE A 208 -10.78 5.35 17.47
N ASN A 209 -10.72 6.25 16.48
CA ASN A 209 -9.77 7.38 16.47
C ASN A 209 -9.96 8.37 17.64
N GLY A 210 -11.19 8.52 18.15
CA GLY A 210 -11.49 9.32 19.33
C GLY A 210 -11.18 8.63 20.66
N GLY A 211 -10.80 7.37 20.65
CA GLY A 211 -10.56 6.57 21.88
C GLY A 211 -9.14 6.74 22.45
N ALA A 212 -8.96 6.23 23.68
CA ALA A 212 -7.70 6.28 24.42
C ALA A 212 -6.68 5.20 24.01
N SER A 213 -6.95 4.38 22.99
CA SER A 213 -6.02 3.35 22.54
C SER A 213 -4.73 3.99 22.02
N PRO A 214 -3.54 3.53 22.46
CA PRO A 214 -2.27 4.00 21.93
C PRO A 214 -1.85 3.28 20.64
N TYR A 215 -2.60 2.28 20.19
CA TYR A 215 -2.25 1.44 19.05
C TYR A 215 -2.89 1.94 17.76
N TYR A 216 -2.08 2.04 16.72
CA TYR A 216 -2.49 2.33 15.35
C TYR A 216 -2.18 1.15 14.43
N ASN A 217 -2.97 1.02 13.36
CA ASN A 217 -2.77 0.02 12.31
C ASN A 217 -3.56 0.45 11.05
N ASN A 218 -3.23 -0.10 9.90
CA ASN A 218 -4.04 0.08 8.68
C ASN A 218 -5.38 -0.68 8.72
N VAL A 219 -5.64 -1.41 9.81
CA VAL A 219 -6.82 -2.21 10.15
C VAL A 219 -7.04 -3.45 9.25
N VAL A 220 -6.46 -3.50 8.08
CA VAL A 220 -6.61 -4.62 7.12
C VAL A 220 -5.68 -5.78 7.47
N THR A 221 -4.44 -5.50 7.81
CA THR A 221 -3.42 -6.50 8.15
C THR A 221 -3.40 -6.80 9.67
N LYS A 222 -2.68 -7.86 10.05
CA LYS A 222 -2.38 -8.17 11.46
C LYS A 222 -1.05 -7.57 11.90
N THR A 223 -0.19 -7.28 10.95
CA THR A 223 1.14 -6.68 11.14
C THR A 223 1.06 -5.15 11.12
N ASP A 224 2.17 -4.51 11.35
CA ASP A 224 2.36 -3.05 11.37
C ASP A 224 1.53 -2.33 12.43
N VAL A 225 1.32 -3.01 13.58
CA VAL A 225 0.77 -2.36 14.78
C VAL A 225 1.85 -1.45 15.37
N ILE A 226 1.57 -0.14 15.39
CA ILE A 226 2.48 0.90 15.85
C ILE A 226 1.88 1.65 17.06
N LEU A 227 2.74 2.10 17.96
CA LEU A 227 2.33 2.93 19.08
C LEU A 227 2.27 4.40 18.67
N GLU A 228 1.33 5.15 19.24
CA GLU A 228 1.22 6.61 19.03
C GLU A 228 2.53 7.34 19.35
N SER A 229 3.23 6.92 20.42
CA SER A 229 4.54 7.46 20.79
C SER A 229 5.62 7.18 19.74
N GLU A 230 5.59 6.01 19.10
CA GLU A 230 6.55 5.65 18.02
C GLU A 230 6.34 6.48 16.76
N ILE A 231 5.08 6.88 16.49
CA ILE A 231 4.76 7.80 15.38
C ILE A 231 5.21 9.23 15.73
N ASN A 232 4.84 9.71 16.92
CA ASN A 232 5.09 11.11 17.32
C ASN A 232 6.58 11.41 17.49
N ASN A 233 7.36 10.42 17.90
CA ASN A 233 8.81 10.50 18.06
C ASN A 233 9.57 9.75 16.96
N GLY A 234 8.98 9.62 15.77
CA GLY A 234 9.62 8.98 14.62
C GLY A 234 10.99 9.58 14.33
N VAL A 235 11.93 8.75 13.93
CA VAL A 235 13.31 9.13 13.67
C VAL A 235 13.60 9.14 12.17
N GLU A 236 14.50 10.02 11.75
CA GLU A 236 14.99 10.08 10.39
C GLU A 236 16.17 9.14 10.23
N VAL A 237 16.14 8.33 9.19
CA VAL A 237 17.22 7.40 8.82
C VAL A 237 17.61 7.59 7.35
N LEU A 238 18.83 7.17 7.01
CA LEU A 238 19.22 7.06 5.61
C LEU A 238 18.44 5.92 4.95
N PHE A 239 17.84 6.20 3.79
CA PHE A 239 17.12 5.22 2.99
C PHE A 239 17.47 5.40 1.50
N GLY A 240 18.46 4.64 1.04
CA GLY A 240 19.12 4.89 -0.24
C GLY A 240 19.83 6.25 -0.25
N SER A 241 19.46 7.10 -1.20
CA SER A 241 19.95 8.48 -1.30
C SER A 241 19.11 9.50 -0.51
N LEU A 242 18.03 9.05 0.12
CA LEU A 242 17.05 9.90 0.81
C LEU A 242 17.21 9.78 2.34
N LYS A 243 16.62 10.73 3.03
CA LYS A 243 16.32 10.63 4.44
C LYS A 243 14.82 10.37 4.59
N ALA A 244 14.46 9.32 5.30
CA ALA A 244 13.08 8.93 5.49
C ALA A 244 12.77 8.69 6.97
N LYS A 245 11.51 8.92 7.37
CA LYS A 245 11.06 8.70 8.74
C LYS A 245 10.65 7.27 8.96
N VAL A 246 11.12 6.70 10.06
CA VAL A 246 10.74 5.38 10.57
C VAL A 246 10.16 5.52 11.97
N PRO A 247 9.37 4.52 12.46
CA PRO A 247 8.93 4.47 13.84
C PRO A 247 10.10 4.60 14.82
N GLN A 248 9.92 5.33 15.91
CA GLN A 248 10.89 5.33 17.02
C GLN A 248 11.15 3.88 17.47
N HIS A 249 12.41 3.53 17.72
CA HIS A 249 12.83 2.17 18.03
C HIS A 249 12.45 1.15 16.94
N LEU A 250 12.84 1.43 15.69
CA LEU A 250 12.49 0.67 14.49
C LEU A 250 12.60 -0.85 14.69
N GLU A 251 13.72 -1.35 15.22
CA GLU A 251 13.88 -2.79 15.44
C GLU A 251 12.84 -3.36 16.41
N ARG A 252 12.51 -2.64 17.48
CA ARG A 252 11.47 -3.06 18.44
C ARG A 252 10.08 -3.08 17.80
N PHE A 253 9.76 -2.08 16.97
CA PHE A 253 8.53 -2.05 16.18
C PHE A 253 8.46 -3.27 15.26
N LEU A 254 9.51 -3.54 14.51
CA LEU A 254 9.57 -4.66 13.58
C LEU A 254 9.48 -6.02 14.31
N ARG A 255 10.24 -6.26 15.36
CA ARG A 255 10.18 -7.52 16.14
C ARG A 255 8.82 -7.78 16.77
N ARG A 256 8.08 -6.73 17.14
CA ARG A 256 6.70 -6.87 17.65
C ARG A 256 5.75 -7.36 16.55
N ASN A 257 5.94 -6.95 15.32
CA ASN A 257 5.08 -7.26 14.18
C ASN A 257 5.54 -8.51 13.41
N TYR A 258 6.83 -8.76 13.41
CA TYR A 258 7.50 -9.87 12.72
C TYR A 258 8.38 -10.63 13.73
N PRO A 259 7.83 -11.56 14.53
CA PRO A 259 8.57 -12.24 15.61
C PRO A 259 9.80 -13.01 15.13
N GLN A 260 9.81 -13.45 13.86
CA GLN A 260 10.93 -14.15 13.23
C GLN A 260 11.83 -13.21 12.42
N LEU A 261 11.82 -11.90 12.74
CA LEU A 261 12.61 -10.90 12.02
C LEU A 261 14.10 -11.26 12.08
N HIS A 262 14.67 -11.45 10.90
CA HIS A 262 16.11 -11.65 10.67
C HIS A 262 16.46 -11.11 9.27
N ARG A 263 17.75 -11.03 8.97
CA ARG A 263 18.18 -10.73 7.61
C ARG A 263 17.96 -11.98 6.74
N PHE A 264 17.15 -11.84 5.70
CA PHE A 264 16.78 -12.96 4.82
C PHE A 264 17.98 -13.59 4.14
N THR A 265 18.04 -14.93 4.15
CA THR A 265 19.02 -15.70 3.36
C THR A 265 18.66 -15.68 1.88
N PRO A 266 19.61 -15.96 0.95
CA PRO A 266 19.32 -16.04 -0.47
C PRO A 266 18.19 -17.03 -0.82
N GLU A 267 18.08 -18.14 -0.10
CA GLU A 267 17.03 -19.16 -0.29
C GLU A 267 15.65 -18.67 0.16
N GLU A 268 15.59 -17.82 1.18
CA GLU A 268 14.36 -17.18 1.64
C GLU A 268 13.94 -16.08 0.66
N GLN A 269 14.89 -15.25 0.22
CA GLN A 269 14.65 -14.20 -0.77
C GLN A 269 14.03 -14.76 -2.06
N ALA A 270 14.53 -15.90 -2.56
CA ALA A 270 14.01 -16.57 -3.75
C ALA A 270 12.55 -17.03 -3.61
N LYS A 271 12.03 -17.17 -2.37
CA LYS A 271 10.64 -17.56 -2.07
C LYS A 271 9.70 -16.38 -1.86
N ILE A 272 10.23 -15.16 -1.72
CA ILE A 272 9.42 -13.98 -1.51
C ILE A 272 8.69 -13.62 -2.82
N SER A 273 7.42 -13.38 -2.68
CA SER A 273 6.55 -12.99 -3.79
C SER A 273 6.60 -11.47 -3.93
N ASN A 274 6.97 -11.00 -5.11
CA ASN A 274 6.85 -9.61 -5.52
C ASN A 274 5.62 -9.41 -6.44
N HIS A 275 5.33 -8.18 -6.87
CA HIS A 275 4.15 -7.85 -7.69
C HIS A 275 4.26 -8.36 -9.14
N CYS A 276 5.47 -8.57 -9.65
CA CYS A 276 5.77 -9.09 -11.00
C CYS A 276 4.79 -8.59 -12.06
N PRO A 277 4.84 -7.34 -12.49
CA PRO A 277 3.88 -6.80 -13.44
C PRO A 277 3.97 -7.52 -14.79
N LEU A 278 2.83 -7.65 -15.49
CA LEU A 278 2.77 -8.11 -16.87
C LEU A 278 3.56 -7.19 -17.82
N VAL A 279 3.49 -5.89 -17.55
CA VAL A 279 4.17 -4.85 -18.32
C VAL A 279 4.84 -3.90 -17.35
N LEU A 280 6.14 -3.72 -17.51
CA LEU A 280 6.93 -2.70 -16.84
C LEU A 280 7.56 -1.80 -17.90
N GLN A 281 7.29 -0.51 -17.83
CA GLN A 281 7.85 0.49 -18.74
C GLN A 281 8.29 1.71 -17.93
N PHE A 282 9.51 2.12 -18.15
CA PHE A 282 10.11 3.29 -17.53
C PHE A 282 9.88 4.53 -18.39
N SER A 283 9.91 5.70 -17.77
CA SER A 283 9.92 6.96 -18.53
C SER A 283 11.22 7.02 -19.35
N ASP A 284 11.08 7.10 -20.68
CA ASP A 284 12.22 7.39 -21.54
C ASP A 284 12.63 8.85 -21.31
N THR A 285 13.70 9.05 -20.55
CA THR A 285 14.30 10.38 -20.30
C THR A 285 14.90 11.03 -21.56
N LYS A 286 14.66 10.48 -22.75
CA LYS A 286 15.23 10.94 -24.04
C LYS A 286 14.22 11.50 -25.05
N LYS A 287 12.91 11.62 -24.73
CA LYS A 287 12.01 12.39 -25.60
C LYS A 287 11.68 13.71 -24.93
N PRO A 288 12.09 14.87 -25.49
CA PRO A 288 11.49 16.14 -25.12
C PRO A 288 10.00 16.06 -25.42
N LEU A 289 9.18 16.53 -24.47
CA LEU A 289 7.76 16.75 -24.69
C LEU A 289 7.64 17.70 -25.90
N THR A 290 7.39 17.16 -27.06
CA THR A 290 6.91 17.96 -28.18
C THR A 290 5.45 18.24 -27.92
N GLU A 291 5.14 19.51 -27.86
CA GLU A 291 3.91 20.27 -27.74
C GLU A 291 2.60 19.55 -28.10
#